data_be8ed37a0cb0633f72c97365cff5c12e
#
_entry.id   be8ed37a0cb0633f72c97365cff5c12e
#
_cell.length_a   1.000
_cell.length_b   1.000
_cell.length_c   1.000
_cell.angle_alpha   90.00
_cell.angle_beta   90.00
_cell.angle_gamma   90.00
#
_symmetry.space_group_name_H-M   'P 1'
#
loop_
_entity.id
_entity.type
_entity.pdbx_description
1 polymer ?
#
loop_
_entity_poly.entity_id
_entity_poly.type
_entity_poly.pdbx_seq_one_letter_code
_entity_poly.pdbx_strand_id
1 'polypeptide(L)'
;MLKYFKFFIKNHIDFKIYNCTWLSIIVAIMVIPCVLFLPQHFGYENGLLENIQMLTLFIGLILAIKAKINKQFFYFVAMVIGILVIREVNCGRTLFFPIPGEVNAYYSWKDIKYGWLAHPIYGIYMAYVAFYFFKNKLFINLLNYIKKVKLPIWNIVLMITGMGLGLYAEKVMENFVFEEISELLFYVSLVG
;
A
#
# COMPACT_ATOMS: atom_id res chain seq x y z
N MET A 1 -28.90 -4.57 -22.61
CA MET A 1 -27.54 -4.50 -22.02
C MET A 1 -27.20 -3.11 -21.45
N LEU A 2 -27.32 -2.02 -22.21
CA LEU A 2 -26.99 -0.64 -21.75
C LEU A 2 -27.81 -0.15 -20.53
N LYS A 3 -29.08 -0.54 -20.41
CA LYS A 3 -29.96 -0.18 -19.27
C LYS A 3 -29.49 -0.80 -17.95
N TYR A 4 -29.09 -2.08 -17.98
CA TYR A 4 -28.54 -2.78 -16.81
C TYR A 4 -27.19 -2.21 -16.38
N PHE A 5 -26.33 -1.86 -17.34
CA PHE A 5 -25.03 -1.25 -17.08
C PHE A 5 -25.17 0.14 -16.43
N LYS A 6 -26.08 0.99 -16.94
CA LYS A 6 -26.37 2.29 -16.32
C LYS A 6 -26.95 2.16 -14.91
N PHE A 7 -27.83 1.16 -14.68
CA PHE A 7 -28.40 0.88 -13.37
C PHE A 7 -27.31 0.43 -12.39
N PHE A 8 -26.41 -0.47 -12.81
CA PHE A 8 -25.27 -0.92 -12.00
C PHE A 8 -24.35 0.23 -11.61
N ILE A 9 -23.92 1.04 -12.56
CA ILE A 9 -23.06 2.21 -12.31
C ILE A 9 -23.73 3.15 -11.30
N LYS A 10 -24.97 3.52 -11.51
CA LYS A 10 -25.69 4.47 -10.65
C LYS A 10 -25.79 3.98 -9.19
N ASN A 11 -25.90 2.67 -8.98
CA ASN A 11 -26.15 2.10 -7.66
C ASN A 11 -24.89 1.67 -6.92
N HIS A 12 -23.79 1.35 -7.63
CA HIS A 12 -22.59 0.76 -7.02
C HIS A 12 -21.32 1.60 -7.18
N ILE A 13 -21.36 2.66 -8.00
CA ILE A 13 -20.18 3.49 -8.24
C ILE A 13 -20.43 4.90 -7.73
N ASP A 14 -19.48 5.43 -6.97
CA ASP A 14 -19.45 6.82 -6.54
C ASP A 14 -18.39 7.58 -7.35
N PHE A 15 -18.84 8.58 -8.08
CA PHE A 15 -17.98 9.49 -8.85
C PHE A 15 -17.58 10.73 -8.07
N LYS A 16 -17.99 10.83 -6.79
CA LYS A 16 -17.65 11.98 -5.96
C LYS A 16 -16.16 11.98 -5.66
N ILE A 17 -15.54 13.14 -5.79
CA ILE A 17 -14.16 13.37 -5.37
C ILE A 17 -14.18 13.79 -3.90
N TYR A 18 -13.61 12.98 -3.04
CA TYR A 18 -13.47 13.25 -1.61
C TYR A 18 -12.16 14.00 -1.33
N ASN A 19 -12.01 14.55 -0.14
CA ASN A 19 -10.76 15.24 0.25
C ASN A 19 -9.53 14.32 0.17
N CYS A 20 -9.69 13.06 0.55
CA CYS A 20 -8.65 12.05 0.39
C CYS A 20 -8.30 11.76 -1.08
N THR A 21 -9.30 11.75 -1.98
CA THR A 21 -9.09 11.59 -3.41
C THR A 21 -8.26 12.74 -3.99
N TRP A 22 -8.46 13.98 -3.52
CA TRP A 22 -7.63 15.11 -3.92
C TRP A 22 -6.16 14.91 -3.57
N LEU A 23 -5.87 14.36 -2.39
CA LEU A 23 -4.49 14.06 -2.02
C LEU A 23 -3.86 13.03 -2.99
N SER A 24 -4.60 11.99 -3.34
CA SER A 24 -4.14 11.00 -4.35
C SER A 24 -3.93 11.62 -5.72
N ILE A 25 -4.81 12.54 -6.15
CA ILE A 25 -4.65 13.26 -7.42
C ILE A 25 -3.40 14.15 -7.40
N ILE A 26 -3.14 14.84 -6.29
CA ILE A 26 -1.93 15.66 -6.14
C ILE A 26 -0.69 14.77 -6.26
N VAL A 27 -0.64 13.64 -5.58
CA VAL A 27 0.49 12.69 -5.70
C VAL A 27 0.62 12.19 -7.14
N ALA A 28 -0.49 11.84 -7.81
CA ALA A 28 -0.47 11.42 -9.22
C ALA A 28 0.10 12.48 -10.17
N ILE A 29 -0.24 13.76 -9.96
CA ILE A 29 0.32 14.88 -10.74
C ILE A 29 1.81 15.05 -10.43
N MET A 30 2.23 14.83 -9.18
CA MET A 30 3.62 14.96 -8.76
C MET A 30 4.54 13.85 -9.27
N VAL A 31 4.01 12.72 -9.75
CA VAL A 31 4.83 11.62 -10.33
C VAL A 31 5.80 12.15 -11.38
N ILE A 32 5.30 12.87 -12.39
CA ILE A 32 6.13 13.36 -13.50
C ILE A 32 7.20 14.35 -13.03
N PRO A 33 6.89 15.43 -12.28
CA PRO A 33 7.92 16.35 -11.77
C PRO A 33 8.93 15.65 -10.86
N CYS A 34 8.50 14.73 -9.99
CA CYS A 34 9.42 14.01 -9.13
C CYS A 34 10.44 13.17 -9.94
N VAL A 35 9.96 12.44 -10.94
CA VAL A 35 10.83 11.63 -11.80
C VAL A 35 11.82 12.49 -12.59
N LEU A 36 11.42 13.69 -13.02
CA LEU A 36 12.27 14.55 -13.83
C LEU A 36 13.28 15.38 -13.02
N PHE A 37 12.93 15.78 -11.81
CA PHE A 37 13.70 16.77 -11.05
C PHE A 37 14.29 16.25 -9.75
N LEU A 38 13.78 15.16 -9.16
CA LEU A 38 14.35 14.63 -7.93
C LEU A 38 15.58 13.76 -8.22
N PRO A 39 16.67 13.95 -7.46
CA PRO A 39 17.82 13.04 -7.48
C PRO A 39 17.42 11.62 -7.06
N GLN A 40 18.04 10.61 -7.64
CA GLN A 40 17.72 9.18 -7.40
C GLN A 40 17.83 8.77 -5.92
N HIS A 41 18.69 9.42 -5.14
CA HIS A 41 18.84 9.08 -3.71
C HIS A 41 17.60 9.35 -2.85
N PHE A 42 16.63 10.12 -3.34
CA PHE A 42 15.34 10.28 -2.66
C PHE A 42 14.45 9.03 -2.72
N GLY A 43 14.69 8.17 -3.72
CA GLY A 43 14.03 6.89 -3.90
C GLY A 43 14.84 5.69 -3.40
N TYR A 44 15.97 5.92 -2.69
CA TYR A 44 16.69 4.82 -2.06
C TYR A 44 15.96 4.30 -0.83
N GLU A 45 16.23 3.06 -0.46
CA GLU A 45 15.78 2.42 0.77
C GLU A 45 16.09 3.30 1.99
N ASN A 46 15.14 3.53 2.88
CA ASN A 46 15.15 4.53 3.96
C ASN A 46 15.29 5.99 3.46
N GLY A 47 15.06 6.24 2.18
CA GLY A 47 15.02 7.58 1.59
C GLY A 47 13.79 8.38 2.00
N LEU A 48 13.69 9.60 1.48
CA LEU A 48 12.59 10.50 1.83
C LEU A 48 11.23 9.93 1.40
N LEU A 49 11.14 9.37 0.20
CA LEU A 49 9.88 8.87 -0.36
C LEU A 49 9.37 7.66 0.41
N GLU A 50 10.23 6.69 0.72
CA GLU A 50 9.88 5.52 1.55
C GLU A 50 9.42 5.96 2.96
N ASN A 51 10.09 6.93 3.58
CA ASN A 51 9.65 7.47 4.88
C ASN A 51 8.26 8.11 4.81
N ILE A 52 7.90 8.78 3.72
CA ILE A 52 6.55 9.34 3.51
C ILE A 52 5.53 8.22 3.30
N GLN A 53 5.89 7.15 2.61
CA GLN A 53 5.04 5.95 2.46
C GLN A 53 4.78 5.30 3.82
N MET A 54 5.83 5.10 4.62
CA MET A 54 5.72 4.57 5.98
C MET A 54 4.81 5.43 6.85
N LEU A 55 4.96 6.75 6.81
CA LEU A 55 4.07 7.67 7.53
C LEU A 55 2.62 7.51 7.07
N THR A 56 2.38 7.38 5.76
CA THR A 56 1.05 7.16 5.19
C THR A 56 0.43 5.86 5.71
N LEU A 57 1.20 4.76 5.69
CA LEU A 57 0.76 3.47 6.23
C LEU A 57 0.48 3.53 7.72
N PHE A 58 1.31 4.21 8.53
CA PHE A 58 1.06 4.40 9.96
C PHE A 58 -0.22 5.20 10.23
N ILE A 59 -0.50 6.25 9.45
CA ILE A 59 -1.76 6.98 9.53
C ILE A 59 -2.93 6.04 9.24
N GLY A 60 -2.85 5.25 8.16
CA GLY A 60 -3.85 4.25 7.80
C GLY A 60 -4.07 3.21 8.92
N LEU A 61 -2.99 2.72 9.52
CA LEU A 61 -3.03 1.79 10.64
C LEU A 61 -3.78 2.38 11.85
N ILE A 62 -3.46 3.62 12.23
CA ILE A 62 -4.11 4.33 13.35
C ILE A 62 -5.61 4.53 13.04
N LEU A 63 -5.96 4.92 11.82
CA LEU A 63 -7.35 5.10 11.41
C LEU A 63 -8.12 3.78 11.46
N ALA A 64 -7.53 2.69 10.98
CA ALA A 64 -8.12 1.36 11.02
C ALA A 64 -8.36 0.88 12.47
N ILE A 65 -7.39 1.05 13.37
CA ILE A 65 -7.52 0.67 14.79
C ILE A 65 -8.58 1.51 15.51
N LYS A 66 -8.67 2.81 15.19
CA LYS A 66 -9.63 3.73 15.79
C LYS A 66 -11.04 3.63 15.23
N ALA A 67 -11.27 2.86 14.18
CA ALA A 67 -12.58 2.71 13.58
C ALA A 67 -13.60 2.14 14.57
N LYS A 68 -14.73 2.84 14.73
CA LYS A 68 -15.80 2.45 15.68
C LYS A 68 -16.82 1.50 15.04
N ILE A 69 -16.94 1.54 13.72
CA ILE A 69 -17.91 0.75 12.95
C ILE A 69 -17.19 -0.49 12.43
N ASN A 70 -17.87 -1.65 12.48
CA ASN A 70 -17.36 -2.92 11.93
C ASN A 70 -15.92 -3.27 12.39
N LYS A 71 -15.67 -3.21 13.70
CA LYS A 71 -14.35 -3.39 14.31
C LYS A 71 -13.56 -4.60 13.79
N GLN A 72 -14.23 -5.74 13.59
CA GLN A 72 -13.57 -6.96 13.09
C GLN A 72 -12.98 -6.77 11.70
N PHE A 73 -13.71 -6.07 10.81
CA PHE A 73 -13.23 -5.77 9.47
C PHE A 73 -12.04 -4.79 9.51
N PHE A 74 -12.14 -3.74 10.32
CA PHE A 74 -11.05 -2.76 10.43
C PHE A 74 -9.82 -3.31 11.16
N TYR A 75 -9.96 -4.27 12.07
CA TYR A 75 -8.80 -5.00 12.59
C TYR A 75 -8.13 -5.85 11.50
N PHE A 76 -8.90 -6.46 10.62
CA PHE A 76 -8.33 -7.14 9.45
C PHE A 76 -7.59 -6.15 8.54
N VAL A 77 -8.17 -4.98 8.24
CA VAL A 77 -7.51 -3.92 7.47
C VAL A 77 -6.21 -3.48 8.16
N ALA A 78 -6.22 -3.29 9.47
CA ALA A 78 -5.01 -2.95 10.23
C ALA A 78 -3.92 -4.02 10.10
N MET A 79 -4.29 -5.30 10.14
CA MET A 79 -3.33 -6.41 9.94
C MET A 79 -2.79 -6.43 8.50
N VAL A 80 -3.62 -6.14 7.49
CA VAL A 80 -3.17 -6.03 6.09
C VAL A 80 -2.20 -4.86 5.93
N ILE A 81 -2.50 -3.69 6.52
CA ILE A 81 -1.55 -2.57 6.54
C ILE A 81 -0.25 -2.96 7.24
N GLY A 82 -0.32 -3.74 8.32
CA GLY A 82 0.87 -4.30 8.98
C GLY A 82 1.72 -5.17 8.05
N ILE A 83 1.11 -5.95 7.15
CA ILE A 83 1.83 -6.69 6.10
C ILE A 83 2.59 -5.72 5.18
N LEU A 84 1.94 -4.63 4.75
CA LEU A 84 2.56 -3.63 3.89
C LEU A 84 3.72 -2.93 4.59
N VAL A 85 3.57 -2.55 5.86
CA VAL A 85 4.66 -1.96 6.67
C VAL A 85 5.85 -2.91 6.77
N ILE A 86 5.62 -4.20 7.04
CA ILE A 86 6.70 -5.20 7.12
C ILE A 86 7.38 -5.36 5.76
N ARG A 87 6.63 -5.28 4.67
CA ARG A 87 7.17 -5.31 3.29
C ARG A 87 8.11 -4.15 3.04
N GLU A 88 7.68 -2.92 3.33
CA GLU A 88 8.47 -1.70 3.11
C GLU A 88 9.81 -1.75 3.85
N VAL A 89 9.80 -2.10 5.12
CA VAL A 89 11.05 -2.23 5.88
C VAL A 89 11.80 -3.54 5.58
N ASN A 90 11.39 -4.28 4.56
CA ASN A 90 11.96 -5.58 4.20
C ASN A 90 12.21 -6.46 5.43
N CYS A 91 11.16 -6.68 6.25
CA CYS A 91 11.22 -7.37 7.55
C CYS A 91 12.28 -6.77 8.52
N GLY A 92 12.57 -5.48 8.41
CA GLY A 92 13.57 -4.77 9.24
C GLY A 92 15.00 -4.82 8.70
N ARG A 93 15.25 -5.48 7.56
CA ARG A 93 16.60 -5.57 6.97
C ARG A 93 17.16 -4.20 6.62
N THR A 94 16.37 -3.36 5.99
CA THR A 94 16.77 -2.01 5.56
C THR A 94 17.05 -1.08 6.73
N LEU A 95 16.41 -1.30 7.88
CA LEU A 95 16.60 -0.47 9.07
C LEU A 95 17.81 -0.88 9.90
N PHE A 96 18.11 -2.19 10.02
CA PHE A 96 19.03 -2.70 11.02
C PHE A 96 20.33 -3.27 10.44
N PHE A 97 20.41 -3.52 9.12
CA PHE A 97 21.53 -4.23 8.53
C PHE A 97 22.11 -3.54 7.26
N PRO A 98 22.38 -2.22 7.30
CA PRO A 98 23.07 -1.56 6.18
C PRO A 98 24.55 -2.01 6.11
N ILE A 99 25.11 -2.06 4.90
CA ILE A 99 26.55 -2.33 4.71
C ILE A 99 27.31 -1.01 4.91
N PRO A 100 28.25 -0.95 5.88
CA PRO A 100 29.00 0.27 6.14
C PRO A 100 29.84 0.72 4.94
N GLY A 101 29.68 1.97 4.54
CA GLY A 101 30.44 2.56 3.43
C GLY A 101 29.84 2.37 2.04
N GLU A 102 28.79 1.59 1.90
CA GLU A 102 28.06 1.42 0.64
C GLU A 102 26.72 2.17 0.68
N VAL A 103 26.36 2.79 -0.45
CA VAL A 103 25.10 3.52 -0.58
C VAL A 103 24.01 2.56 -1.04
N ASN A 104 22.87 2.55 -0.36
CA ASN A 104 21.71 1.72 -0.68
C ASN A 104 22.01 0.21 -0.75
N ALA A 105 22.95 -0.27 0.06
CA ALA A 105 23.34 -1.67 0.14
C ALA A 105 23.09 -2.27 1.52
N TYR A 106 22.57 -3.48 1.57
CA TYR A 106 22.15 -4.15 2.79
C TYR A 106 22.62 -5.62 2.79
N TYR A 107 22.99 -6.11 3.97
CA TYR A 107 23.37 -7.52 4.12
C TYR A 107 22.28 -8.46 3.61
N SER A 108 22.69 -9.54 2.95
CA SER A 108 21.75 -10.60 2.55
C SER A 108 21.19 -11.31 3.81
N TRP A 109 19.96 -11.80 3.75
CA TRP A 109 19.37 -12.59 4.81
C TRP A 109 20.24 -13.81 5.23
N LYS A 110 21.06 -14.33 4.33
CA LYS A 110 21.98 -15.43 4.58
C LYS A 110 23.16 -15.03 5.46
N ASP A 111 23.56 -13.76 5.42
CA ASP A 111 24.71 -13.23 6.12
C ASP A 111 24.33 -12.70 7.51
N ILE A 112 23.03 -12.54 7.77
CA ILE A 112 22.49 -12.05 9.04
C ILE A 112 22.28 -13.24 9.99
N LYS A 113 22.80 -13.12 11.23
CA LYS A 113 22.53 -14.11 12.29
C LYS A 113 21.02 -14.23 12.52
N TYR A 114 20.48 -15.44 12.38
CA TYR A 114 19.04 -15.75 12.42
C TYR A 114 18.20 -15.14 11.28
N GLY A 115 18.81 -14.62 10.21
CA GLY A 115 18.10 -14.04 9.06
C GLY A 115 17.13 -15.01 8.38
N TRP A 116 17.41 -16.32 8.45
CA TRP A 116 16.54 -17.37 7.93
C TRP A 116 15.15 -17.42 8.59
N LEU A 117 14.98 -16.85 9.80
CA LEU A 117 13.70 -16.77 10.49
C LEU A 117 12.76 -15.69 9.95
N ALA A 118 13.28 -14.67 9.25
CA ALA A 118 12.49 -13.53 8.80
C ALA A 118 11.32 -13.96 7.89
N HIS A 119 11.61 -14.74 6.86
CA HIS A 119 10.57 -15.20 5.92
C HIS A 119 9.56 -16.18 6.56
N PRO A 120 9.93 -17.18 7.35
CA PRO A 120 8.96 -18.00 8.09
C PRO A 120 8.06 -17.19 9.03
N ILE A 121 8.61 -16.24 9.79
CA ILE A 121 7.82 -15.39 10.71
C ILE A 121 6.81 -14.55 9.91
N TYR A 122 7.26 -13.93 8.81
CA TYR A 122 6.38 -13.19 7.93
C TYR A 122 5.29 -14.08 7.31
N GLY A 123 5.67 -15.29 6.87
CA GLY A 123 4.72 -16.30 6.36
C GLY A 123 3.66 -16.71 7.38
N ILE A 124 4.07 -16.93 8.64
CA ILE A 124 3.14 -17.24 9.75
C ILE A 124 2.18 -16.06 9.97
N TYR A 125 2.68 -14.83 9.96
CA TYR A 125 1.84 -13.65 10.10
C TYR A 125 0.81 -13.54 8.97
N MET A 126 1.22 -13.72 7.72
CA MET A 126 0.31 -13.75 6.57
C MET A 126 -0.75 -14.85 6.68
N ALA A 127 -0.34 -16.05 7.09
CA ALA A 127 -1.25 -17.17 7.32
C ALA A 127 -2.27 -16.86 8.43
N TYR A 128 -1.82 -16.21 9.52
CA TYR A 128 -2.71 -15.75 10.59
C TYR A 128 -3.74 -14.72 10.09
N VAL A 129 -3.33 -13.75 9.28
CA VAL A 129 -4.24 -12.74 8.68
C VAL A 129 -5.27 -13.42 7.79
N ALA A 130 -4.85 -14.36 6.95
CA ALA A 130 -5.76 -15.15 6.13
C ALA A 130 -6.73 -15.99 6.98
N PHE A 131 -6.22 -16.67 8.01
CA PHE A 131 -7.05 -17.42 8.96
C PHE A 131 -8.10 -16.51 9.64
N TYR A 132 -7.69 -15.34 10.11
CA TYR A 132 -8.60 -14.36 10.71
C TYR A 132 -9.71 -13.94 9.76
N PHE A 133 -9.39 -13.69 8.48
CA PHE A 133 -10.36 -13.35 7.44
C PHE A 133 -11.43 -14.43 7.26
N PHE A 134 -11.02 -15.69 7.14
CA PHE A 134 -11.95 -16.81 6.95
C PHE A 134 -12.72 -17.17 8.22
N LYS A 135 -12.05 -17.21 9.38
CA LYS A 135 -12.67 -17.50 10.67
C LYS A 135 -13.81 -16.53 11.00
N ASN A 136 -13.61 -15.25 10.76
CA ASN A 136 -14.62 -14.23 11.03
C ASN A 136 -15.59 -14.01 9.85
N LYS A 137 -15.54 -14.86 8.81
CA LYS A 137 -16.40 -14.77 7.61
C LYS A 137 -16.42 -13.37 6.97
N LEU A 138 -15.27 -12.67 7.02
CA LEU A 138 -15.18 -11.28 6.56
C LEU A 138 -15.47 -11.13 5.08
N PHE A 139 -15.31 -12.18 4.28
CA PHE A 139 -15.71 -12.21 2.87
C PHE A 139 -17.22 -11.95 2.69
N ILE A 140 -18.09 -12.42 3.61
CA ILE A 140 -19.54 -12.14 3.56
C ILE A 140 -19.77 -10.66 3.87
N ASN A 141 -19.08 -10.12 4.88
CA ASN A 141 -19.16 -8.71 5.24
C ASN A 141 -18.69 -7.82 4.09
N LEU A 142 -17.58 -8.19 3.42
CA LEU A 142 -17.05 -7.48 2.25
C LEU A 142 -18.05 -7.49 1.09
N LEU A 143 -18.63 -8.65 0.76
CA LEU A 143 -19.64 -8.76 -0.28
C LEU A 143 -20.90 -7.94 0.03
N ASN A 144 -21.34 -7.94 1.29
CA ASN A 144 -22.48 -7.15 1.71
C ASN A 144 -22.15 -5.63 1.70
N TYR A 145 -20.92 -5.26 2.01
CA TYR A 145 -20.45 -3.89 1.94
C TYR A 145 -20.44 -3.39 0.49
N ILE A 146 -19.83 -4.16 -0.43
CA ILE A 146 -19.81 -3.84 -1.87
C ILE A 146 -21.23 -3.70 -2.45
N LYS A 147 -22.20 -4.50 -1.96
CA LYS A 147 -23.60 -4.39 -2.39
C LYS A 147 -24.33 -3.17 -1.84
N LYS A 148 -23.96 -2.67 -0.67
CA LYS A 148 -24.66 -1.61 0.04
C LYS A 148 -24.04 -0.23 -0.10
N VAL A 149 -22.71 -0.17 -0.30
CA VAL A 149 -21.93 1.06 -0.35
C VAL A 149 -21.44 1.29 -1.77
N LYS A 150 -21.54 2.52 -2.23
CA LYS A 150 -20.96 2.91 -3.52
C LYS A 150 -19.44 2.96 -3.40
N LEU A 151 -18.76 2.33 -4.33
CA LEU A 151 -17.30 2.27 -4.38
C LEU A 151 -16.73 3.60 -4.91
N PRO A 152 -15.75 4.22 -4.21
CA PRO A 152 -15.09 5.43 -4.65
C PRO A 152 -14.18 5.13 -5.85
N ILE A 153 -14.72 5.27 -7.05
CA ILE A 153 -14.05 4.81 -8.28
C ILE A 153 -12.68 5.47 -8.48
N TRP A 154 -12.56 6.77 -8.15
CA TRP A 154 -11.32 7.50 -8.34
C TRP A 154 -10.18 6.98 -7.49
N ASN A 155 -10.43 6.68 -6.21
CA ASN A 155 -9.41 6.08 -5.34
C ASN A 155 -8.98 4.70 -5.85
N ILE A 156 -9.94 3.88 -6.32
CA ILE A 156 -9.63 2.55 -6.87
C ILE A 156 -8.80 2.67 -8.14
N VAL A 157 -9.15 3.58 -9.06
CA VAL A 157 -8.39 3.79 -10.30
C VAL A 157 -6.98 4.28 -9.98
N LEU A 158 -6.83 5.27 -9.10
CA LEU A 158 -5.52 5.80 -8.70
C LEU A 158 -4.67 4.75 -7.98
N MET A 159 -5.27 3.93 -7.12
CA MET A 159 -4.61 2.81 -6.45
C MET A 159 -4.07 1.79 -7.46
N ILE A 160 -4.89 1.35 -8.42
CA ILE A 160 -4.47 0.38 -9.44
C ILE A 160 -3.39 1.01 -10.34
N THR A 161 -3.52 2.29 -10.68
CA THR A 161 -2.53 3.02 -11.48
C THR A 161 -1.20 3.10 -10.74
N GLY A 162 -1.21 3.48 -9.46
CA GLY A 162 0.00 3.55 -8.62
C GLY A 162 0.72 2.20 -8.56
N MET A 163 -0.03 1.12 -8.30
CA MET A 163 0.53 -0.24 -8.27
C MET A 163 1.13 -0.65 -9.63
N GLY A 164 0.44 -0.36 -10.73
CA GLY A 164 0.91 -0.71 -12.06
C GLY A 164 2.15 0.08 -12.47
N LEU A 165 2.20 1.38 -12.16
CA LEU A 165 3.36 2.22 -12.44
C LEU A 165 4.56 1.84 -11.57
N GLY A 166 4.37 1.50 -10.29
CA GLY A 166 5.44 1.01 -9.40
C GLY A 166 6.08 -0.26 -9.96
N LEU A 167 5.26 -1.27 -10.29
CA LEU A 167 5.76 -2.51 -10.91
C LEU A 167 6.48 -2.28 -12.25
N TYR A 168 6.03 -1.32 -13.04
CA TYR A 168 6.67 -0.95 -14.30
C TYR A 168 8.02 -0.26 -14.05
N ALA A 169 8.07 0.66 -13.09
CA ALA A 169 9.28 1.37 -12.70
C ALA A 169 10.36 0.41 -12.18
N GLU A 170 9.99 -0.53 -11.30
CA GLU A 170 10.88 -1.56 -10.76
C GLU A 170 11.45 -2.47 -11.85
N LYS A 171 10.59 -3.01 -12.71
CA LYS A 171 10.99 -4.10 -13.63
C LYS A 171 11.52 -3.65 -14.98
N VAL A 172 11.18 -2.44 -15.42
CA VAL A 172 11.46 -1.98 -16.79
C VAL A 172 12.35 -0.76 -16.82
N MET A 173 12.13 0.21 -15.93
CA MET A 173 12.85 1.48 -15.96
C MET A 173 14.03 1.54 -15.00
N GLU A 174 14.05 0.67 -13.97
CA GLU A 174 15.06 0.66 -12.90
C GLU A 174 15.28 2.06 -12.28
N ASN A 175 14.17 2.81 -12.12
CA ASN A 175 14.18 4.17 -11.62
C ASN A 175 13.56 4.21 -10.22
N PHE A 176 14.40 4.34 -9.20
CA PHE A 176 13.98 4.32 -7.80
C PHE A 176 12.98 5.43 -7.44
N VAL A 177 13.16 6.65 -7.95
CA VAL A 177 12.22 7.75 -7.66
C VAL A 177 10.86 7.46 -8.28
N PHE A 178 10.82 6.90 -9.51
CA PHE A 178 9.56 6.56 -10.17
C PHE A 178 8.83 5.44 -9.43
N GLU A 179 9.56 4.41 -8.99
CA GLU A 179 9.03 3.32 -8.18
C GLU A 179 8.39 3.86 -6.91
N GLU A 180 9.15 4.57 -6.08
CA GLU A 180 8.72 5.04 -4.78
C GLU A 180 7.56 6.04 -4.85
N ILE A 181 7.56 6.99 -5.78
CA ILE A 181 6.45 7.94 -5.92
C ILE A 181 5.17 7.26 -6.42
N SER A 182 5.31 6.20 -7.23
CA SER A 182 4.17 5.40 -7.70
C SER A 182 3.60 4.50 -6.61
N GLU A 183 4.44 3.94 -5.76
CA GLU A 183 4.01 3.21 -4.56
C GLU A 183 3.37 4.16 -3.54
N LEU A 184 3.89 5.38 -3.38
CA LEU A 184 3.24 6.40 -2.56
C LEU A 184 1.82 6.71 -3.08
N LEU A 185 1.62 6.81 -4.39
CA LEU A 185 0.29 6.98 -4.98
C LEU A 185 -0.63 5.81 -4.61
N PHE A 186 -0.12 4.58 -4.67
CA PHE A 186 -0.87 3.40 -4.25
C PHE A 186 -1.29 3.50 -2.77
N TYR A 187 -0.36 3.81 -1.84
CA TYR A 187 -0.67 3.87 -0.42
C TYR A 187 -1.60 5.02 -0.03
N VAL A 188 -1.40 6.20 -0.60
CA VAL A 188 -2.29 7.34 -0.35
C VAL A 188 -3.69 7.03 -0.84
N SER A 189 -3.84 6.35 -1.98
CA SER A 189 -5.14 5.97 -2.52
C SER A 189 -5.80 4.82 -1.77
N LEU A 190 -5.01 3.96 -1.13
CA LEU A 190 -5.49 2.83 -0.31
C LEU A 190 -6.01 3.33 1.05
N VAL A 191 -5.31 4.30 1.66
CA VAL A 191 -5.64 4.82 3.00
C VAL A 191 -6.78 5.85 2.94
N GLY A 192 -6.93 6.57 1.81
CA GLY A 192 -7.97 7.58 1.55
C GLY A 192 -9.27 7.00 1.06
#